data_06ae35f246b43bfb07c2189e55e5165f
#
_entry.id   06ae35f246b43bfb07c2189e55e5165f
#
_cell.length_a   1.000
_cell.length_b   1.000
_cell.length_c   1.000
_cell.angle_alpha   90.00
_cell.angle_beta   90.00
_cell.angle_gamma   90.00
#
_symmetry.space_group_name_H-M   'P 1'
#
loop_
_entity.id
_entity.type
_entity.pdbx_description
1 polymer ?
#
loop_
_entity_poly.entity_id
_entity_poly.type
_entity_poly.pdbx_seq_one_letter_code
_entity_poly.pdbx_strand_id
1 'polypeptide(L)'
;MHRAILTIVLPVLLLAPLGALGQNAAPPDPMTLRTRDAHQGLTIVADPFLKADRYSKDVFGKNSFYNAGMVAIDVYFRNDNDSPIRLNPETIELVTSPPGQDRQRLGNLSPEDVADRTLLTANSNVRVRRPFPFPNPTNGPGHNKDWVEMTNTLHGVALGTDILPPHATTHGFLFFDMNHDFGAVRYSHLFIPDLTFMTDKKALFFFEIDLADAPSR
;
A
#
# COMPACT_ATOMS: atom_id res chain seq x y z
N MET A 1 -41.55 -60.65 52.85
CA MET A 1 -41.12 -59.24 52.91
C MET A 1 -40.01 -59.02 51.91
N HIS A 2 -40.33 -58.59 50.67
CA HIS A 2 -39.35 -58.28 49.64
C HIS A 2 -39.26 -56.77 49.46
N ARG A 3 -38.08 -56.21 49.73
CA ARG A 3 -37.79 -54.78 49.49
C ARG A 3 -37.22 -54.69 48.07
N ALA A 4 -37.93 -53.97 47.19
CA ALA A 4 -37.47 -53.60 45.87
C ALA A 4 -36.58 -52.35 46.01
N ILE A 5 -35.36 -52.44 45.51
CA ILE A 5 -34.43 -51.33 45.40
C ILE A 5 -34.62 -50.68 44.03
N LEU A 6 -35.11 -49.44 44.00
CA LEU A 6 -35.32 -48.66 42.80
C LEU A 6 -34.01 -47.94 42.47
N THR A 7 -33.32 -48.40 41.43
CA THR A 7 -32.09 -47.78 40.93
C THR A 7 -32.47 -46.64 39.95
N ILE A 8 -32.28 -45.38 40.36
CA ILE A 8 -32.43 -44.21 39.51
C ILE A 8 -31.15 -44.02 38.70
N VAL A 9 -31.23 -44.23 37.39
CA VAL A 9 -30.15 -43.89 36.44
C VAL A 9 -30.35 -42.45 35.99
N LEU A 10 -29.42 -41.59 36.41
CA LEU A 10 -29.37 -40.18 36.01
C LEU A 10 -28.64 -40.05 34.69
N PRO A 11 -29.23 -39.51 33.60
CA PRO A 11 -28.49 -39.31 32.36
C PRO A 11 -27.55 -38.10 32.53
N VAL A 12 -26.26 -38.31 32.38
CA VAL A 12 -25.23 -37.27 32.28
C VAL A 12 -25.35 -36.63 30.90
N LEU A 13 -25.87 -35.42 30.85
CA LEU A 13 -25.95 -34.59 29.65
C LEU A 13 -24.54 -34.03 29.39
N LEU A 14 -23.81 -34.58 28.42
CA LEU A 14 -22.52 -34.03 27.93
C LEU A 14 -22.82 -32.72 27.20
N LEU A 15 -22.59 -31.58 27.87
CA LEU A 15 -22.48 -30.30 27.19
C LEU A 15 -21.16 -30.27 26.41
N ALA A 16 -21.25 -30.39 25.07
CA ALA A 16 -20.12 -30.07 24.18
C ALA A 16 -19.89 -28.55 24.20
N PRO A 17 -18.65 -28.07 24.32
CA PRO A 17 -18.38 -26.63 24.22
C PRO A 17 -18.58 -26.20 22.77
N LEU A 18 -19.71 -25.53 22.48
CA LEU A 18 -19.84 -24.66 21.30
C LEU A 18 -18.94 -23.44 21.54
N GLY A 19 -17.89 -23.28 20.73
CA GLY A 19 -17.16 -22.02 20.80
C GLY A 19 -15.76 -22.02 20.25
N ALA A 20 -15.58 -22.48 19.02
CA ALA A 20 -14.51 -21.95 18.22
C ALA A 20 -15.11 -20.86 17.30
N LEU A 21 -15.51 -19.74 17.89
CA LEU A 21 -15.65 -18.50 17.13
C LEU A 21 -14.28 -18.18 16.58
N GLY A 22 -14.13 -18.21 15.24
CA GLY A 22 -12.89 -17.89 14.57
C GLY A 22 -12.40 -16.54 15.08
N GLN A 23 -11.32 -16.57 15.87
CA GLN A 23 -10.57 -15.37 16.17
C GLN A 23 -10.08 -14.87 14.83
N ASN A 24 -10.64 -13.76 14.34
CA ASN A 24 -10.01 -12.97 13.28
C ASN A 24 -8.61 -12.64 13.82
N ALA A 25 -7.60 -13.36 13.32
CA ALA A 25 -6.22 -13.09 13.69
C ALA A 25 -5.96 -11.62 13.37
N ALA A 26 -5.46 -10.88 14.34
CA ALA A 26 -5.05 -9.50 14.09
C ALA A 26 -4.10 -9.48 12.88
N PRO A 27 -4.20 -8.47 12.00
CA PRO A 27 -3.28 -8.38 10.87
C PRO A 27 -1.85 -8.45 11.39
N PRO A 28 -0.96 -9.18 10.71
CA PRO A 28 0.43 -9.30 11.15
C PRO A 28 1.08 -7.93 11.21
N ASP A 29 1.92 -7.71 12.24
CA ASP A 29 2.70 -6.49 12.38
C ASP A 29 3.52 -6.25 11.10
N PRO A 30 3.32 -5.15 10.39
CA PRO A 30 4.06 -4.83 9.17
C PRO A 30 5.58 -4.87 9.36
N MET A 31 6.07 -4.53 10.55
CA MET A 31 7.50 -4.55 10.87
C MET A 31 8.12 -5.96 10.88
N THR A 32 7.31 -7.01 10.78
CA THR A 32 7.79 -8.41 10.68
C THR A 32 8.00 -8.89 9.23
N LEU A 33 7.64 -8.08 8.23
CA LEU A 33 7.84 -8.42 6.83
C LEU A 33 9.33 -8.58 6.48
N ARG A 34 9.62 -9.45 5.51
CA ARG A 34 10.99 -9.68 5.02
C ARG A 34 11.48 -8.55 4.11
N THR A 35 10.57 -7.89 3.42
CA THR A 35 10.81 -6.73 2.56
C THR A 35 11.19 -5.51 3.39
N ARG A 36 12.39 -5.53 3.94
CA ARG A 36 12.88 -4.48 4.84
C ARG A 36 14.38 -4.27 4.74
N ASP A 37 14.79 -3.06 5.05
CA ASP A 37 16.18 -2.67 5.29
C ASP A 37 16.29 -1.91 6.62
N ALA A 38 17.38 -2.13 7.37
CA ALA A 38 17.54 -1.54 8.70
C ALA A 38 19.01 -1.25 8.99
N HIS A 39 19.35 0.03 9.11
CA HIS A 39 20.66 0.49 9.55
C HIS A 39 20.58 1.92 10.13
N GLN A 40 21.62 2.36 10.79
CA GLN A 40 21.74 3.71 11.38
C GLN A 40 20.52 4.11 12.26
N GLY A 41 19.88 3.14 12.95
CA GLY A 41 18.73 3.39 13.82
C GLY A 41 17.44 3.71 13.08
N LEU A 42 17.39 3.52 11.76
CA LEU A 42 16.16 3.60 10.96
C LEU A 42 15.86 2.22 10.36
N THR A 43 14.62 1.78 10.51
CA THR A 43 14.09 0.58 9.86
C THR A 43 13.02 0.99 8.88
N ILE A 44 13.12 0.51 7.64
CA ILE A 44 12.14 0.76 6.60
C ILE A 44 11.60 -0.59 6.11
N VAL A 45 10.28 -0.69 6.01
CA VAL A 45 9.57 -1.88 5.54
C VAL A 45 8.65 -1.48 4.39
N ALA A 46 8.58 -2.30 3.34
CA ALA A 46 7.72 -2.06 2.19
C ALA A 46 6.77 -3.26 1.98
N ASP A 47 5.47 -2.99 1.81
CA ASP A 47 4.43 -3.98 1.53
C ASP A 47 3.71 -3.65 0.22
N PRO A 48 4.14 -4.19 -0.93
CA PRO A 48 3.51 -3.90 -2.21
C PRO A 48 2.15 -4.59 -2.34
N PHE A 49 1.15 -3.86 -2.84
CA PHE A 49 -0.19 -4.35 -3.08
C PHE A 49 -0.27 -4.93 -4.50
N LEU A 50 -0.02 -6.24 -4.63
CA LEU A 50 0.11 -6.93 -5.91
C LEU A 50 -1.20 -7.53 -6.45
N LYS A 51 -2.29 -7.45 -5.69
CA LYS A 51 -3.59 -8.01 -6.06
C LYS A 51 -4.70 -6.97 -5.95
N ALA A 52 -5.66 -7.06 -6.86
CA ALA A 52 -6.78 -6.13 -6.92
C ALA A 52 -7.65 -6.09 -5.65
N ASP A 53 -7.74 -7.20 -4.91
CA ASP A 53 -8.52 -7.33 -3.69
C ASP A 53 -7.96 -6.50 -2.52
N ARG A 54 -6.69 -6.13 -2.57
CA ARG A 54 -6.06 -5.23 -1.59
C ARG A 54 -6.46 -3.76 -1.78
N TYR A 55 -7.00 -3.39 -2.95
CA TYR A 55 -7.41 -2.03 -3.26
C TYR A 55 -8.86 -1.79 -2.84
N SER A 56 -9.09 -1.78 -1.53
CA SER A 56 -10.43 -1.58 -0.98
C SER A 56 -10.95 -0.17 -1.25
N LYS A 57 -12.27 -0.05 -1.42
CA LYS A 57 -12.92 1.25 -1.62
C LYS A 57 -12.84 2.15 -0.39
N ASP A 58 -12.70 1.57 0.78
CA ASP A 58 -12.61 2.29 2.04
C ASP A 58 -11.27 3.02 2.18
N VAL A 59 -10.20 2.48 1.57
CA VAL A 59 -8.85 3.04 1.61
C VAL A 59 -8.56 3.92 0.39
N PHE A 60 -8.89 3.46 -0.81
CA PHE A 60 -8.49 4.10 -2.07
C PHE A 60 -9.65 4.74 -2.86
N GLY A 61 -10.87 4.70 -2.33
CA GLY A 61 -12.03 5.25 -3.02
C GLY A 61 -12.59 4.32 -4.10
N LYS A 62 -13.49 4.86 -4.93
CA LYS A 62 -14.28 4.07 -5.90
C LYS A 62 -13.49 3.62 -7.12
N ASN A 63 -12.49 4.39 -7.52
CA ASN A 63 -11.75 4.17 -8.75
C ASN A 63 -10.45 3.42 -8.44
N SER A 64 -10.34 2.22 -9.00
CA SER A 64 -9.14 1.40 -8.80
C SER A 64 -8.04 1.77 -9.78
N PHE A 65 -7.02 2.45 -9.30
CA PHE A 65 -5.81 2.74 -10.10
C PHE A 65 -4.98 1.48 -10.39
N TYR A 66 -5.18 0.38 -9.67
CA TYR A 66 -4.64 -0.92 -10.03
C TYR A 66 -5.07 -1.33 -11.45
N ASN A 67 -6.34 -1.10 -11.82
CA ASN A 67 -6.84 -1.36 -13.17
C ASN A 67 -6.25 -0.42 -14.23
N ALA A 68 -5.59 0.65 -13.83
CA ALA A 68 -4.85 1.54 -14.72
C ALA A 68 -3.35 1.18 -14.79
N GLY A 69 -2.94 0.05 -14.21
CA GLY A 69 -1.57 -0.45 -14.28
C GLY A 69 -0.63 0.08 -13.22
N MET A 70 -1.16 0.72 -12.15
CA MET A 70 -0.36 1.29 -11.09
C MET A 70 -0.37 0.40 -9.83
N VAL A 71 0.77 0.35 -9.14
CA VAL A 71 0.94 -0.35 -7.86
C VAL A 71 1.05 0.64 -6.71
N ALA A 72 0.41 0.31 -5.58
CA ALA A 72 0.64 0.97 -4.30
C ALA A 72 1.60 0.13 -3.46
N ILE A 73 2.54 0.80 -2.81
CA ILE A 73 3.46 0.19 -1.84
C ILE A 73 3.25 0.90 -0.51
N ASP A 74 2.76 0.19 0.51
CA ASP A 74 2.66 0.72 1.87
C ASP A 74 4.05 0.66 2.51
N VAL A 75 4.60 1.80 2.89
CA VAL A 75 5.96 1.92 3.43
C VAL A 75 5.89 2.38 4.87
N TYR A 76 6.58 1.66 5.75
CA TYR A 76 6.68 1.95 7.17
C TYR A 76 8.10 2.37 7.50
N PHE A 77 8.25 3.50 8.16
CA PHE A 77 9.50 4.05 8.66
C PHE A 77 9.48 4.05 10.18
N ARG A 78 10.38 3.30 10.81
CA ARG A 78 10.57 3.34 12.26
C ARG A 78 11.90 3.99 12.56
N ASN A 79 11.86 5.17 13.16
CA ASN A 79 13.04 5.92 13.57
C ASN A 79 13.32 5.65 15.05
N ASP A 80 14.34 4.86 15.33
CA ASP A 80 14.78 4.52 16.70
C ASP A 80 15.83 5.52 17.25
N ASN A 81 16.13 6.61 16.52
CA ASN A 81 17.09 7.64 16.91
C ASN A 81 16.41 8.74 17.76
N ASP A 82 17.23 9.46 18.51
CA ASP A 82 16.82 10.66 19.27
C ASP A 82 16.61 11.89 18.38
N SER A 83 17.08 11.83 17.12
CA SER A 83 16.99 12.93 16.15
C SER A 83 15.89 12.67 15.13
N PRO A 84 15.09 13.69 14.78
CA PRO A 84 14.19 13.58 13.65
C PRO A 84 14.99 13.46 12.34
N ILE A 85 14.45 12.70 11.39
CA ILE A 85 15.07 12.45 10.08
C ILE A 85 14.21 13.14 9.02
N ARG A 86 14.85 13.93 8.15
CA ARG A 86 14.20 14.45 6.94
C ARG A 86 14.20 13.38 5.85
N LEU A 87 13.08 13.26 5.18
CA LEU A 87 12.81 12.38 4.06
C LEU A 87 12.28 13.23 2.90
N ASN A 88 12.60 12.88 1.67
CA ASN A 88 11.94 13.43 0.48
C ASN A 88 11.19 12.33 -0.27
N PRO A 89 9.85 12.21 -0.15
CA PRO A 89 9.09 11.18 -0.83
C PRO A 89 9.17 11.25 -2.36
N GLU A 90 9.42 12.42 -2.94
CA GLU A 90 9.49 12.61 -4.40
C GLU A 90 10.75 11.99 -5.02
N THR A 91 11.82 11.80 -4.21
CA THR A 91 13.07 11.18 -4.69
C THR A 91 13.09 9.66 -4.54
N ILE A 92 12.04 9.07 -3.96
CA ILE A 92 11.94 7.62 -3.82
C ILE A 92 11.61 7.00 -5.17
N GLU A 93 12.36 5.97 -5.54
CA GLU A 93 12.23 5.29 -6.83
C GLU A 93 11.98 3.79 -6.64
N LEU A 94 11.14 3.22 -7.48
CA LEU A 94 11.06 1.78 -7.68
C LEU A 94 11.98 1.41 -8.84
N VAL A 95 13.03 0.67 -8.54
CA VAL A 95 14.02 0.25 -9.54
C VAL A 95 13.75 -1.18 -9.92
N THR A 96 13.41 -1.42 -11.18
CA THR A 96 13.04 -2.74 -11.68
C THR A 96 14.10 -3.26 -12.65
N SER A 97 14.39 -4.57 -12.59
CA SER A 97 15.37 -5.24 -13.45
C SER A 97 14.88 -6.64 -13.85
N PRO A 98 13.76 -6.76 -14.58
CA PRO A 98 13.24 -8.08 -15.00
C PRO A 98 14.23 -8.78 -15.95
N PRO A 99 14.31 -10.10 -15.92
CA PRO A 99 15.19 -10.86 -16.82
C PRO A 99 14.93 -10.53 -18.30
N GLY A 100 15.99 -10.20 -19.04
CA GLY A 100 15.91 -9.88 -20.46
C GLY A 100 15.35 -8.49 -20.80
N GLN A 101 15.15 -7.65 -19.81
CA GLN A 101 14.74 -6.25 -19.99
C GLN A 101 15.79 -5.30 -19.43
N ASP A 102 15.79 -4.06 -19.91
CA ASP A 102 16.63 -3.02 -19.36
C ASP A 102 16.17 -2.61 -17.96
N ARG A 103 17.13 -2.22 -17.13
CA ARG A 103 16.84 -1.65 -15.81
C ARG A 103 16.07 -0.35 -15.97
N GLN A 104 14.95 -0.25 -15.26
CA GLN A 104 14.10 0.94 -15.25
C GLN A 104 14.07 1.56 -13.84
N ARG A 105 13.91 2.87 -13.80
CA ARG A 105 13.67 3.65 -12.58
C ARG A 105 12.32 4.33 -12.70
N LEU A 106 11.42 4.02 -11.80
CA LEU A 106 10.07 4.57 -11.76
C LEU A 106 9.99 5.51 -10.56
N GLY A 107 9.70 6.79 -10.82
CA GLY A 107 9.49 7.77 -9.75
C GLY A 107 8.16 7.55 -9.04
N ASN A 108 8.11 7.94 -7.77
CA ASN A 108 6.86 8.01 -7.02
C ASN A 108 5.91 9.01 -7.67
N LEU A 109 4.67 8.59 -7.92
CA LEU A 109 3.61 9.42 -8.51
C LEU A 109 2.93 10.25 -7.42
N SER A 110 2.62 11.50 -7.75
CA SER A 110 1.74 12.32 -6.90
C SER A 110 0.30 11.78 -6.91
N PRO A 111 -0.52 12.08 -5.90
CA PRO A 111 -1.96 11.80 -5.90
C PRO A 111 -2.67 12.31 -7.16
N GLU A 112 -2.28 13.48 -7.66
CA GLU A 112 -2.79 14.11 -8.88
C GLU A 112 -2.46 13.27 -10.11
N ASP A 113 -1.20 12.83 -10.26
CA ASP A 113 -0.77 11.99 -11.38
C ASP A 113 -1.51 10.65 -11.40
N VAL A 114 -1.72 10.05 -10.22
CA VAL A 114 -2.50 8.81 -10.08
C VAL A 114 -3.96 9.02 -10.50
N ALA A 115 -4.59 10.11 -10.06
CA ALA A 115 -5.97 10.45 -10.42
C ALA A 115 -6.10 10.70 -11.92
N ASP A 116 -5.19 11.48 -12.52
CA ASP A 116 -5.16 11.76 -13.95
C ASP A 116 -5.08 10.48 -14.78
N ARG A 117 -4.11 9.62 -14.50
CA ARG A 117 -3.90 8.36 -15.23
C ARG A 117 -5.07 7.41 -15.09
N THR A 118 -5.64 7.28 -13.88
CA THR A 118 -6.78 6.42 -13.60
C THR A 118 -8.01 6.85 -14.38
N LEU A 119 -8.33 8.13 -14.37
CA LEU A 119 -9.54 8.66 -15.02
C LEU A 119 -9.39 8.78 -16.53
N LEU A 120 -8.18 9.04 -17.05
CA LEU A 120 -7.92 8.98 -18.49
C LEU A 120 -8.09 7.57 -19.02
N THR A 121 -7.59 6.56 -18.32
CA THR A 121 -7.75 5.15 -18.70
C THR A 121 -9.21 4.72 -18.66
N ALA A 122 -9.96 5.11 -17.63
CA ALA A 122 -11.39 4.82 -17.53
C ALA A 122 -12.19 5.46 -18.69
N ASN A 123 -11.85 6.68 -19.08
CA ASN A 123 -12.51 7.39 -20.16
C ASN A 123 -12.12 6.87 -21.56
N SER A 124 -10.93 6.31 -21.74
CA SER A 124 -10.49 5.74 -23.02
C SER A 124 -11.30 4.51 -23.43
N ASN A 125 -11.84 3.78 -22.44
CA ASN A 125 -12.73 2.63 -22.69
C ASN A 125 -14.16 3.03 -23.06
N VAL A 126 -14.53 4.32 -22.98
CA VAL A 126 -15.86 4.87 -23.29
C VAL A 126 -15.83 5.72 -24.57
N ARG A 127 -14.90 5.51 -25.50
CA ARG A 127 -14.95 6.16 -26.82
C ARG A 127 -16.10 5.64 -27.67
N VAL A 128 -17.33 5.96 -27.31
CA VAL A 128 -18.42 6.08 -28.26
C VAL A 128 -18.16 7.34 -29.07
N ARG A 129 -17.59 7.19 -30.27
CA ARG A 129 -17.55 8.25 -31.28
C ARG A 129 -18.99 8.68 -31.57
N ARG A 130 -19.47 9.74 -30.94
CA ARG A 130 -20.61 10.48 -31.43
C ARG A 130 -20.04 11.59 -32.33
N PRO A 131 -20.34 11.59 -33.63
CA PRO A 131 -20.02 12.71 -34.48
C PRO A 131 -21.00 13.84 -34.14
N PHE A 132 -20.60 14.76 -33.25
CA PHE A 132 -21.31 16.00 -33.07
C PHE A 132 -20.60 17.11 -33.87
N PRO A 133 -21.33 17.82 -34.75
CA PRO A 133 -20.75 18.82 -35.61
C PRO A 133 -20.50 20.20 -34.95
N PHE A 134 -20.64 20.32 -33.63
CA PHE A 134 -20.37 21.56 -32.94
C PHE A 134 -19.20 21.41 -31.99
N PRO A 135 -18.26 22.38 -31.98
CA PRO A 135 -17.21 22.40 -30.95
C PRO A 135 -17.88 22.51 -29.60
N ASN A 136 -17.69 21.54 -28.75
CA ASN A 136 -18.16 21.58 -27.36
C ASN A 136 -17.46 22.78 -26.69
N PRO A 137 -18.20 23.79 -26.18
CA PRO A 137 -17.55 24.88 -25.50
C PRO A 137 -16.89 24.35 -24.25
N THR A 138 -15.56 24.30 -24.28
CA THR A 138 -14.69 24.42 -23.13
C THR A 138 -15.11 23.62 -21.90
N ASN A 139 -14.92 22.32 -21.95
CA ASN A 139 -14.35 21.67 -20.79
C ASN A 139 -12.88 21.39 -21.17
N GLY A 140 -12.01 22.37 -20.92
CA GLY A 140 -10.62 22.08 -20.62
C GLY A 140 -10.62 20.97 -19.54
N PRO A 141 -9.52 20.28 -19.26
CA PRO A 141 -9.48 19.27 -18.24
C PRO A 141 -9.79 19.90 -16.89
N GLY A 142 -11.05 20.25 -16.68
CA GLY A 142 -11.59 20.68 -15.41
C GLY A 142 -11.66 19.43 -14.56
N HIS A 143 -10.98 19.47 -13.44
CA HIS A 143 -11.06 18.47 -12.42
C HIS A 143 -12.53 18.21 -12.07
N ASN A 144 -13.08 17.12 -12.61
CA ASN A 144 -14.45 16.74 -12.32
C ASN A 144 -14.56 16.26 -10.85
N LYS A 145 -15.79 16.07 -10.37
CA LYS A 145 -16.01 15.64 -9.00
C LYS A 145 -15.26 14.36 -8.64
N ASP A 146 -15.18 13.41 -9.58
CA ASP A 146 -14.50 12.12 -9.36
C ASP A 146 -12.99 12.31 -9.19
N TRP A 147 -12.39 13.24 -9.94
CA TRP A 147 -10.98 13.59 -9.80
C TRP A 147 -10.70 14.21 -8.42
N VAL A 148 -11.51 15.17 -7.99
CA VAL A 148 -11.37 15.82 -6.67
C VAL A 148 -11.55 14.81 -5.54
N GLU A 149 -12.57 13.93 -5.63
CA GLU A 149 -12.81 12.88 -4.64
C GLU A 149 -11.63 11.91 -4.57
N MET A 150 -11.11 11.47 -5.71
CA MET A 150 -9.98 10.56 -5.79
C MET A 150 -8.70 11.18 -5.24
N THR A 151 -8.36 12.38 -5.67
CA THR A 151 -7.15 13.09 -5.23
C THR A 151 -7.17 13.32 -3.72
N ASN A 152 -8.30 13.78 -3.17
CA ASN A 152 -8.44 13.94 -1.71
C ASN A 152 -8.27 12.62 -0.95
N THR A 153 -8.83 11.52 -1.47
CA THR A 153 -8.67 10.20 -0.87
C THR A 153 -7.21 9.76 -0.87
N LEU A 154 -6.52 9.93 -2.01
CA LEU A 154 -5.12 9.55 -2.15
C LEU A 154 -4.19 10.40 -1.28
N HIS A 155 -4.45 11.70 -1.14
CA HIS A 155 -3.72 12.55 -0.19
C HIS A 155 -3.85 12.08 1.25
N GLY A 156 -5.02 11.53 1.61
CA GLY A 156 -5.26 10.99 2.95
C GLY A 156 -4.44 9.74 3.28
N VAL A 157 -3.99 8.99 2.28
CA VAL A 157 -3.26 7.73 2.46
C VAL A 157 -1.81 7.77 1.94
N ALA A 158 -1.47 8.70 1.06
CA ALA A 158 -0.11 8.86 0.55
C ALA A 158 0.88 9.15 1.69
N LEU A 159 2.16 8.80 1.46
CA LEU A 159 3.24 9.22 2.34
C LEU A 159 3.41 10.74 2.23
N GLY A 160 2.68 11.47 3.08
CA GLY A 160 2.58 12.94 3.06
C GLY A 160 3.53 13.65 4.01
N THR A 161 4.45 12.93 4.69
CA THR A 161 5.41 13.55 5.61
C THR A 161 6.80 13.60 5.01
N ASP A 162 7.48 14.70 5.26
CA ASP A 162 8.90 14.89 4.99
C ASP A 162 9.78 14.78 6.25
N ILE A 163 9.17 14.50 7.41
CA ILE A 163 9.85 14.38 8.69
C ILE A 163 9.41 13.10 9.40
N LEU A 164 10.39 12.29 9.77
CA LEU A 164 10.21 11.11 10.62
C LEU A 164 10.57 11.49 12.06
N PRO A 165 9.59 11.58 12.97
CA PRO A 165 9.86 11.96 14.36
C PRO A 165 10.76 10.94 15.07
N PRO A 166 11.50 11.37 16.14
CA PRO A 166 12.27 10.45 16.97
C PRO A 166 11.35 9.41 17.63
N HIS A 167 11.84 8.19 17.79
CA HIS A 167 11.16 7.09 18.48
C HIS A 167 9.74 6.83 18.00
N ALA A 168 9.46 7.10 16.71
CA ALA A 168 8.13 6.98 16.13
C ALA A 168 8.13 6.09 14.88
N THR A 169 6.95 5.55 14.58
CA THR A 169 6.68 4.88 13.31
C THR A 169 5.73 5.74 12.50
N THR A 170 6.10 5.99 11.25
CA THR A 170 5.30 6.70 10.25
C THR A 170 5.08 5.78 9.07
N HIS A 171 3.91 5.83 8.45
CA HIS A 171 3.64 5.05 7.25
C HIS A 171 2.80 5.83 6.25
N GLY A 172 2.77 5.35 5.01
CA GLY A 172 1.93 5.87 3.95
C GLY A 172 2.24 5.16 2.63
N PHE A 173 1.40 5.39 1.65
CA PHE A 173 1.52 4.76 0.34
C PHE A 173 2.40 5.57 -0.62
N LEU A 174 3.22 4.84 -1.36
CA LEU A 174 3.89 5.29 -2.56
C LEU A 174 3.22 4.66 -3.78
N PHE A 175 3.17 5.36 -4.90
CA PHE A 175 2.47 4.92 -6.10
C PHE A 175 3.42 4.87 -7.29
N PHE A 176 3.42 3.76 -8.03
CA PHE A 176 4.29 3.58 -9.19
C PHE A 176 3.52 3.06 -10.39
N ASP A 177 3.84 3.59 -11.59
CA ASP A 177 3.27 3.11 -12.84
C ASP A 177 4.03 1.87 -13.33
N MET A 178 3.39 0.73 -13.24
CA MET A 178 3.93 -0.55 -13.70
C MET A 178 3.50 -0.90 -15.13
N ASN A 179 2.70 -0.05 -15.77
CA ASN A 179 2.11 -0.33 -17.07
C ASN A 179 1.51 -1.76 -17.16
N HIS A 180 0.81 -2.19 -16.10
CA HIS A 180 0.22 -3.52 -15.89
C HIS A 180 1.23 -4.68 -15.68
N ASP A 181 2.53 -4.45 -15.71
CA ASP A 181 3.53 -5.49 -15.42
C ASP A 181 3.79 -5.63 -13.90
N PHE A 182 2.78 -6.02 -13.15
CA PHE A 182 2.91 -6.26 -11.71
C PHE A 182 3.87 -7.41 -11.38
N GLY A 183 4.14 -8.29 -12.36
CA GLY A 183 5.12 -9.37 -12.22
C GLY A 183 6.55 -8.86 -12.08
N ALA A 184 6.85 -7.66 -12.59
CA ALA A 184 8.16 -7.03 -12.50
C ALA A 184 8.51 -6.64 -11.06
N VAL A 185 7.54 -6.47 -10.15
CA VAL A 185 7.80 -6.09 -8.75
C VAL A 185 8.70 -7.08 -8.03
N ARG A 186 8.62 -8.38 -8.34
CA ARG A 186 9.51 -9.41 -7.80
C ARG A 186 11.00 -9.24 -8.18
N TYR A 187 11.27 -8.45 -9.20
CA TYR A 187 12.61 -8.12 -9.69
C TYR A 187 12.97 -6.67 -9.39
N SER A 188 12.34 -6.10 -8.38
CA SER A 188 12.46 -4.69 -8.06
C SER A 188 12.96 -4.50 -6.63
N HIS A 189 13.58 -3.35 -6.41
CA HIS A 189 13.86 -2.84 -5.08
C HIS A 189 13.38 -1.40 -4.98
N LEU A 190 12.92 -1.03 -3.78
CA LEU A 190 12.56 0.34 -3.45
C LEU A 190 13.83 1.05 -3.01
N PHE A 191 14.23 2.09 -3.76
CA PHE A 191 15.39 2.90 -3.49
C PHE A 191 14.99 4.21 -2.80
N ILE A 192 15.52 4.46 -1.62
CA ILE A 192 15.20 5.62 -0.79
C ILE A 192 16.50 6.40 -0.53
N PRO A 193 16.79 7.43 -1.31
CA PRO A 193 17.94 8.31 -1.12
C PRO A 193 17.60 9.44 -0.13
N ASP A 194 18.56 10.35 0.05
CA ASP A 194 18.38 11.71 0.60
C ASP A 194 17.77 11.80 2.01
N LEU A 195 18.09 10.82 2.86
CA LEU A 195 17.73 10.85 4.27
C LEU A 195 18.77 11.66 5.05
N THR A 196 18.31 12.57 5.92
CA THR A 196 19.20 13.47 6.65
C THR A 196 18.73 13.68 8.09
N PHE A 197 19.62 13.51 9.08
CA PHE A 197 19.35 13.91 10.45
C PHE A 197 19.17 15.43 10.53
N MET A 198 18.06 15.86 11.13
CA MET A 198 17.77 17.31 11.19
C MET A 198 18.63 18.04 12.21
N THR A 199 19.12 17.35 13.25
CA THR A 199 19.87 17.95 14.35
C THR A 199 21.25 18.40 13.93
N ASP A 200 22.01 17.54 13.21
CA ASP A 200 23.39 17.79 12.82
C ASP A 200 23.58 17.88 11.31
N LYS A 201 22.49 17.76 10.55
CA LYS A 201 22.45 17.76 9.08
C LYS A 201 23.31 16.67 8.44
N LYS A 202 23.59 15.59 9.18
CA LYS A 202 24.33 14.46 8.68
C LYS A 202 23.43 13.60 7.80
N ALA A 203 23.90 13.30 6.57
CA ALA A 203 23.22 12.38 5.69
C ALA A 203 23.30 10.93 6.22
N LEU A 204 22.21 10.18 6.09
CA LEU A 204 22.21 8.74 6.22
C LEU A 204 22.62 8.10 4.89
N PHE A 205 23.04 6.85 4.93
CA PHE A 205 23.16 6.05 3.70
C PHE A 205 21.76 5.82 3.12
N PHE A 206 21.72 5.60 1.79
CA PHE A 206 20.48 5.21 1.13
C PHE A 206 19.99 3.84 1.63
N PHE A 207 18.69 3.59 1.47
CA PHE A 207 18.07 2.29 1.75
C PHE A 207 17.66 1.63 0.44
N GLU A 208 17.85 0.32 0.37
CA GLU A 208 17.39 -0.52 -0.74
C GLU A 208 16.59 -1.69 -0.19
N ILE A 209 15.28 -1.66 -0.37
CA ILE A 209 14.38 -2.73 0.09
C ILE A 209 14.06 -3.66 -1.08
N ASP A 210 14.59 -4.89 -1.04
CA ASP A 210 14.28 -5.92 -2.01
C ASP A 210 12.82 -6.37 -1.89
N LEU A 211 12.09 -6.36 -3.00
CA LEU A 211 10.69 -6.75 -3.06
C LEU A 211 10.48 -8.19 -3.58
N ALA A 212 11.55 -8.95 -3.83
CA ALA A 212 11.44 -10.34 -4.30
C ALA A 212 10.67 -11.25 -3.32
N ASP A 213 10.84 -11.00 -2.02
CA ASP A 213 10.17 -11.73 -0.93
C ASP A 213 8.82 -11.09 -0.51
N ALA A 214 8.28 -10.18 -1.33
CA ALA A 214 7.00 -9.55 -1.04
C ALA A 214 5.88 -10.60 -0.91
N PRO A 215 5.07 -10.53 0.15
CA PRO A 215 3.99 -11.49 0.32
C PRO A 215 2.98 -11.36 -0.82
N SER A 216 2.69 -12.45 -1.51
CA SER A 216 1.65 -12.53 -2.54
C SER A 216 0.24 -12.64 -1.93
N ARG A 217 -0.02 -11.83 -0.88
CA ARG A 217 -1.33 -11.80 -0.17
C ARG A 217 -2.39 -11.17 -1.03
#